data_30f205df0075dd6c3851497ead833ddd
#
_entry.id   30f205df0075dd6c3851497ead833ddd
#
_cell.length_a   1.000
_cell.length_b   1.000
_cell.length_c   1.000
_cell.angle_alpha   90.00
_cell.angle_beta   90.00
_cell.angle_gamma   90.00
#
_symmetry.space_group_name_H-M   'P 1'
#
loop_
_entity.id
_entity.type
_entity.pdbx_description
1 polymer ?
#
loop_
_entity_poly.entity_id
_entity_poly.type
_entity_poly.pdbx_seq_one_letter_code
_entity_poly.pdbx_strand_id
1 'polypeptide(L)'
;MIKVTAIETRKARPKNAQVNARSERGPIGRKVDIFRDRQWSEPLPIYCFLVEHPEGRFLVDTGDTWRNSMPGYLPRWHPFFKQVEIKVAPLEEVGPRLQAMGLDPARDIDAVILTHCHHDHTGGLDHFPHTRVIVPRDNWAVSTGLRGMLMGCLPQRWPTWLRPDQVSMDSPPVGPFPASHQITRDGRVVLVPTPGHVAGHAAVVVLDEQVTYFLAGDATYSQRNLDAEVTDGVTNDPATALATLQTIKSFAADEPTIILPAHDPEGATRLANGAIYTPTFNERSR
;
A
#
# COMPACT_ATOMS: atom_id res chain seq x y z
N MET A 1 15.42 -18.13 6.48
CA MET A 1 14.44 -18.05 5.37
C MET A 1 13.32 -17.13 5.84
N ILE A 2 13.00 -16.16 5.05
CA ILE A 2 11.87 -15.24 5.29
C ILE A 2 10.69 -15.75 4.48
N LYS A 3 9.47 -15.65 5.04
CA LYS A 3 8.26 -16.02 4.31
C LYS A 3 7.35 -14.81 4.20
N VAL A 4 6.87 -14.56 2.98
CA VAL A 4 5.87 -13.52 2.69
C VAL A 4 4.56 -14.20 2.30
N THR A 5 3.46 -13.78 2.92
CA THR A 5 2.12 -14.28 2.64
C THR A 5 1.19 -13.12 2.29
N ALA A 6 0.54 -13.21 1.15
CA ALA A 6 -0.49 -12.25 0.75
C ALA A 6 -1.83 -12.59 1.42
N ILE A 7 -2.46 -11.63 2.06
CA ILE A 7 -3.75 -11.76 2.73
C ILE A 7 -4.74 -10.83 2.01
N GLU A 8 -5.63 -11.40 1.21
CA GLU A 8 -6.71 -10.62 0.58
C GLU A 8 -7.79 -10.33 1.63
N THR A 9 -7.97 -9.05 1.96
CA THR A 9 -9.00 -8.62 2.92
C THR A 9 -10.32 -8.29 2.26
N ARG A 10 -10.34 -7.98 0.98
CA ARG A 10 -11.53 -7.80 0.12
C ARG A 10 -11.13 -7.28 -1.25
N LYS A 11 -12.15 -7.02 -2.08
CA LYS A 11 -11.99 -6.31 -3.37
C LYS A 11 -12.73 -4.98 -3.34
N ALA A 12 -12.03 -3.93 -3.77
CA ALA A 12 -12.62 -2.62 -4.05
C ALA A 12 -12.93 -2.53 -5.55
N ARG A 13 -13.93 -1.72 -5.88
CA ARG A 13 -14.27 -1.43 -7.27
C ARG A 13 -14.29 0.09 -7.48
N PRO A 14 -13.14 0.69 -7.78
CA PRO A 14 -13.06 2.12 -8.08
C PRO A 14 -13.54 2.45 -9.49
N LYS A 15 -13.66 3.73 -9.81
CA LYS A 15 -13.85 4.18 -11.19
C LYS A 15 -12.63 3.83 -12.04
N ASN A 16 -12.84 3.53 -13.33
CA ASN A 16 -11.74 3.12 -14.21
C ASN A 16 -10.69 4.23 -14.36
N ALA A 17 -11.09 5.51 -14.39
CA ALA A 17 -10.16 6.64 -14.40
C ALA A 17 -9.34 6.79 -13.10
N GLN A 18 -9.72 6.13 -12.01
CA GLN A 18 -8.90 6.06 -10.81
C GLN A 18 -7.77 5.05 -10.96
N VAL A 19 -8.01 3.93 -11.63
CA VAL A 19 -7.00 2.88 -11.83
C VAL A 19 -6.01 3.29 -12.92
N ASN A 20 -6.51 3.92 -13.99
CA ASN A 20 -5.75 4.24 -15.20
C ASN A 20 -5.89 5.72 -15.50
N ALA A 21 -5.07 6.55 -14.87
CA ALA A 21 -5.10 7.98 -15.11
C ALA A 21 -4.47 8.33 -16.48
N ARG A 22 -4.98 9.38 -17.11
CA ARG A 22 -4.37 9.95 -18.30
C ARG A 22 -3.08 10.67 -17.92
N SER A 23 -1.97 10.31 -18.57
CA SER A 23 -0.64 10.83 -18.25
C SER A 23 -0.53 12.36 -18.42
N GLU A 24 -1.24 12.91 -19.40
CA GLU A 24 -1.24 14.34 -19.73
C GLU A 24 -2.04 15.21 -18.73
N ARG A 25 -2.78 14.59 -17.79
CA ARG A 25 -3.59 15.30 -16.81
C ARG A 25 -2.83 15.58 -15.52
N GLY A 26 -2.86 16.81 -15.07
CA GLY A 26 -2.42 17.18 -13.72
C GLY A 26 -3.40 16.66 -12.63
N PRO A 27 -3.03 16.78 -11.33
CA PRO A 27 -3.79 16.19 -10.23
C PRO A 27 -5.27 16.57 -10.18
N ILE A 28 -5.60 17.84 -10.44
CA ILE A 28 -6.99 18.33 -10.45
C ILE A 28 -7.76 17.72 -11.63
N GLY A 29 -7.14 17.69 -12.82
CA GLY A 29 -7.75 17.12 -14.01
C GLY A 29 -8.07 15.64 -13.87
N ARG A 30 -7.18 14.86 -13.24
CA ARG A 30 -7.38 13.44 -12.93
C ARG A 30 -8.56 13.21 -11.98
N LYS A 31 -8.68 14.02 -10.93
CA LYS A 31 -9.84 13.98 -10.01
C LYS A 31 -11.15 14.30 -10.74
N VAL A 32 -11.15 15.30 -11.63
CA VAL A 32 -12.32 15.60 -12.47
C VAL A 32 -12.66 14.42 -13.38
N ASP A 33 -11.67 13.75 -13.97
CA ASP A 33 -11.89 12.57 -14.80
C ASP A 33 -12.54 11.43 -14.01
N ILE A 34 -12.12 11.17 -12.76
CA ILE A 34 -12.74 10.17 -11.86
C ILE A 34 -14.23 10.50 -11.64
N PHE A 35 -14.57 11.77 -11.33
CA PHE A 35 -15.97 12.16 -11.08
C PHE A 35 -16.85 12.12 -12.35
N ARG A 36 -16.27 12.29 -13.53
CA ARG A 36 -16.98 12.21 -14.81
C ARG A 36 -17.05 10.79 -15.37
N ASP A 37 -16.20 9.89 -14.87
CA ASP A 37 -16.15 8.52 -15.34
C ASP A 37 -17.43 7.77 -14.95
N ARG A 38 -18.10 7.17 -15.94
CA ARG A 38 -19.28 6.33 -15.76
C ARG A 38 -18.94 4.84 -15.65
N GLN A 39 -17.69 4.49 -15.95
CA GLN A 39 -17.24 3.11 -15.97
C GLN A 39 -16.61 2.73 -14.62
N TRP A 40 -16.95 1.57 -14.14
CA TRP A 40 -16.32 0.95 -13.00
C TRP A 40 -15.21 0.02 -13.47
N SER A 41 -14.11 -0.02 -12.74
CA SER A 41 -13.06 -1.02 -12.99
C SER A 41 -13.55 -2.44 -12.70
N GLU A 42 -12.78 -3.44 -13.12
CA GLU A 42 -12.87 -4.76 -12.51
C GLU A 42 -12.55 -4.65 -11.01
N PRO A 43 -13.10 -5.56 -10.19
CA PRO A 43 -12.79 -5.58 -8.77
C PRO A 43 -11.29 -5.82 -8.51
N LEU A 44 -10.66 -4.91 -7.78
CA LEU A 44 -9.26 -4.99 -7.38
C LEU A 44 -9.15 -5.51 -5.95
N PRO A 45 -8.23 -6.43 -5.65
CA PRO A 45 -7.99 -6.89 -4.29
C PRO A 45 -7.48 -5.74 -3.39
N ILE A 46 -7.65 -5.91 -2.08
CA ILE A 46 -6.94 -5.14 -1.06
C ILE A 46 -6.08 -6.14 -0.30
N TYR A 47 -4.78 -6.14 -0.57
CA TYR A 47 -3.83 -7.02 0.08
C TYR A 47 -3.16 -6.36 1.28
N CYS A 48 -3.05 -7.14 2.36
CA CYS A 48 -2.05 -6.98 3.39
C CYS A 48 -0.99 -8.06 3.20
N PHE A 49 0.24 -7.84 3.66
CA PHE A 49 1.30 -8.83 3.54
C PHE A 49 1.86 -9.18 4.92
N LEU A 50 1.78 -10.46 5.27
CA LEU A 50 2.46 -10.99 6.46
C LEU A 50 3.88 -11.38 6.09
N VAL A 51 4.85 -10.80 6.79
CA VAL A 51 6.27 -11.12 6.69
C VAL A 51 6.69 -11.86 7.95
N GLU A 52 7.00 -13.16 7.81
CA GLU A 52 7.52 -14.00 8.90
C GLU A 52 9.05 -14.00 8.81
N HIS A 53 9.69 -13.32 9.76
CA HIS A 53 11.14 -13.11 9.84
C HIS A 53 11.67 -13.74 11.15
N PRO A 54 12.96 -14.17 11.24
CA PRO A 54 13.52 -14.66 12.49
C PRO A 54 13.42 -13.70 13.69
N GLU A 55 13.35 -12.38 13.43
CA GLU A 55 13.19 -11.37 14.49
C GLU A 55 11.73 -11.06 14.85
N GLY A 56 10.75 -11.64 14.16
CA GLY A 56 9.32 -11.42 14.43
C GLY A 56 8.43 -11.50 13.21
N ARG A 57 7.13 -11.29 13.44
CA ARG A 57 6.11 -11.22 12.39
C ARG A 57 5.68 -9.79 12.17
N PHE A 58 5.81 -9.32 10.95
CA PHE A 58 5.47 -7.97 10.53
C PHE A 58 4.28 -8.02 9.57
N LEU A 59 3.26 -7.23 9.86
CA LEU A 59 2.13 -7.09 8.94
C LEU A 59 2.26 -5.75 8.20
N VAL A 60 2.29 -5.80 6.88
CA VAL A 60 2.31 -4.62 6.01
C VAL A 60 0.91 -4.28 5.59
N ASP A 61 0.42 -3.13 6.03
CA ASP A 61 -0.93 -2.61 5.93
C ASP A 61 -1.98 -3.46 6.65
N THR A 62 -3.20 -2.94 6.83
CA THR A 62 -4.25 -3.62 7.58
C THR A 62 -5.57 -3.77 6.81
N GLY A 63 -5.57 -3.38 5.53
CA GLY A 63 -6.77 -3.48 4.70
C GLY A 63 -7.87 -2.53 5.12
N ASP A 64 -9.07 -2.84 4.67
CA ASP A 64 -10.26 -2.04 4.96
C ASP A 64 -11.18 -2.72 6.00
N THR A 65 -12.24 -2.03 6.44
CA THR A 65 -13.14 -2.50 7.50
C THR A 65 -14.57 -2.65 7.03
N TRP A 66 -15.29 -3.67 7.56
CA TRP A 66 -16.72 -3.86 7.33
C TRP A 66 -17.56 -2.65 7.78
N ARG A 67 -17.03 -1.84 8.71
CA ARG A 67 -17.69 -0.64 9.20
C ARG A 67 -17.94 0.41 8.11
N ASN A 68 -17.23 0.36 6.99
CA ASN A 68 -17.49 1.20 5.82
C ASN A 68 -18.93 1.07 5.29
N SER A 69 -19.57 -0.07 5.54
CA SER A 69 -20.98 -0.31 5.21
C SER A 69 -21.94 0.29 6.24
N MET A 70 -21.48 0.74 7.40
CA MET A 70 -22.32 1.32 8.44
C MET A 70 -22.75 2.75 8.10
N PRO A 71 -24.03 3.10 8.33
CA PRO A 71 -24.48 4.48 8.14
C PRO A 71 -23.65 5.47 8.97
N GLY A 72 -23.07 6.49 8.32
CA GLY A 72 -22.31 7.55 8.97
C GLY A 72 -20.85 7.21 9.32
N TYR A 73 -20.36 6.02 8.98
CA TYR A 73 -18.93 5.69 9.13
C TYR A 73 -18.09 6.48 8.14
N LEU A 74 -18.38 6.35 6.84
CA LEU A 74 -17.76 7.19 5.81
C LEU A 74 -18.38 8.59 5.80
N PRO A 75 -17.60 9.65 5.64
CA PRO A 75 -18.10 11.01 5.61
C PRO A 75 -18.92 11.26 4.34
N ARG A 76 -20.25 11.42 4.51
CA ARG A 76 -21.19 11.64 3.39
C ARG A 76 -20.89 12.89 2.56
N TRP A 77 -20.25 13.88 3.17
CA TRP A 77 -19.86 15.13 2.52
C TRP A 77 -18.66 14.97 1.58
N HIS A 78 -17.85 13.90 1.77
CA HIS A 78 -16.67 13.68 0.95
C HIS A 78 -17.06 12.91 -0.33
N PRO A 79 -17.00 13.56 -1.50
CA PRO A 79 -17.55 12.98 -2.72
C PRO A 79 -16.74 11.77 -3.24
N PHE A 80 -15.46 11.67 -2.86
CA PHE A 80 -14.57 10.58 -3.28
C PHE A 80 -15.10 9.20 -2.88
N PHE A 81 -15.63 9.03 -1.67
CA PHE A 81 -16.16 7.74 -1.21
C PHE A 81 -17.41 7.25 -2.00
N LYS A 82 -17.94 8.07 -2.89
CA LYS A 82 -18.98 7.66 -3.86
C LYS A 82 -18.39 7.14 -5.17
N GLN A 83 -17.07 7.26 -5.37
CA GLN A 83 -16.37 6.84 -6.58
C GLN A 83 -15.68 5.47 -6.41
N VAL A 84 -15.81 4.85 -5.23
CA VAL A 84 -15.26 3.54 -4.92
C VAL A 84 -16.36 2.71 -4.25
N GLU A 85 -16.63 1.52 -4.78
CA GLU A 85 -17.49 0.54 -4.12
C GLU A 85 -16.62 -0.42 -3.30
N ILE A 86 -16.76 -0.37 -1.98
CA ILE A 86 -16.08 -1.26 -1.05
C ILE A 86 -17.13 -1.87 -0.13
N LYS A 87 -17.19 -3.20 -0.07
CA LYS A 87 -18.06 -3.94 0.83
C LYS A 87 -17.24 -5.05 1.47
N VAL A 88 -16.80 -4.85 2.67
CA VAL A 88 -16.04 -5.82 3.46
C VAL A 88 -17.01 -6.54 4.40
N ALA A 89 -16.99 -7.88 4.42
CA ALA A 89 -17.68 -8.64 5.45
C ALA A 89 -16.81 -8.77 6.71
N PRO A 90 -17.37 -8.89 7.92
CA PRO A 90 -16.58 -8.98 9.15
C PRO A 90 -15.49 -10.07 9.13
N LEU A 91 -15.76 -11.21 8.51
CA LEU A 91 -14.80 -12.32 8.39
C LEU A 91 -13.74 -12.11 7.29
N GLU A 92 -13.85 -11.06 6.52
CA GLU A 92 -12.88 -10.73 5.46
C GLU A 92 -11.82 -9.72 5.93
N GLU A 93 -12.00 -9.09 7.09
CA GLU A 93 -10.98 -8.23 7.67
C GLU A 93 -9.70 -8.99 8.01
N VAL A 94 -8.59 -8.28 8.09
CA VAL A 94 -7.27 -8.87 8.31
C VAL A 94 -7.18 -9.68 9.62
N GLY A 95 -7.82 -9.23 10.70
CA GLY A 95 -7.82 -9.95 11.97
C GLY A 95 -8.42 -11.37 11.86
N PRO A 96 -9.69 -11.53 11.42
CA PRO A 96 -10.27 -12.85 11.13
C PRO A 96 -9.48 -13.68 10.11
N ARG A 97 -8.85 -13.06 9.10
CA ARG A 97 -7.97 -13.77 8.15
C ARG A 97 -6.73 -14.35 8.84
N LEU A 98 -6.08 -13.59 9.72
CA LEU A 98 -4.96 -14.08 10.54
C LEU A 98 -5.40 -15.20 11.49
N GLN A 99 -6.56 -15.06 12.13
CA GLN A 99 -7.11 -16.11 13.00
C GLN A 99 -7.37 -17.42 12.22
N ALA A 100 -7.87 -17.34 11.00
CA ALA A 100 -8.03 -18.49 10.12
C ALA A 100 -6.70 -19.15 9.72
N MET A 101 -5.59 -18.43 9.82
CA MET A 101 -4.22 -18.95 9.67
C MET A 101 -3.62 -19.47 10.99
N GLY A 102 -4.38 -19.44 12.09
CA GLY A 102 -3.94 -19.86 13.42
C GLY A 102 -3.15 -18.81 14.19
N LEU A 103 -3.21 -17.54 13.80
CA LEU A 103 -2.52 -16.42 14.43
C LEU A 103 -3.51 -15.53 15.20
N ASP A 104 -3.14 -15.15 16.42
CA ASP A 104 -3.83 -14.12 17.19
C ASP A 104 -3.27 -12.74 16.78
N PRO A 105 -4.05 -11.88 16.11
CA PRO A 105 -3.56 -10.58 15.64
C PRO A 105 -3.05 -9.68 16.77
N ALA A 106 -3.57 -9.83 17.99
CA ALA A 106 -3.16 -9.02 19.14
C ALA A 106 -1.89 -9.50 19.82
N ARG A 107 -1.41 -10.73 19.53
CA ARG A 107 -0.28 -11.39 20.23
C ARG A 107 0.83 -11.84 19.30
N ASP A 108 0.47 -12.31 18.12
CA ASP A 108 1.39 -12.98 17.20
C ASP A 108 1.99 -12.07 16.15
N ILE A 109 1.59 -10.77 16.14
CA ILE A 109 2.13 -9.74 15.25
C ILE A 109 2.96 -8.76 16.06
N ASP A 110 4.26 -8.72 15.80
CA ASP A 110 5.22 -7.89 16.53
C ASP A 110 5.13 -6.40 16.13
N ALA A 111 4.87 -6.14 14.84
CA ALA A 111 4.59 -4.79 14.36
C ALA A 111 3.69 -4.77 13.12
N VAL A 112 2.87 -3.73 13.02
CA VAL A 112 2.17 -3.31 11.81
C VAL A 112 3.00 -2.21 11.15
N ILE A 113 3.28 -2.35 9.86
CA ILE A 113 4.00 -1.36 9.06
C ILE A 113 3.02 -0.77 8.05
N LEU A 114 2.74 0.53 8.15
CA LEU A 114 1.87 1.20 7.20
C LEU A 114 2.70 1.79 6.06
N THR A 115 2.35 1.43 4.83
CA THR A 115 2.94 2.06 3.63
C THR A 115 2.50 3.51 3.54
N HIS A 116 1.24 3.76 3.86
CA HIS A 116 0.60 5.07 3.97
C HIS A 116 -0.73 4.98 4.74
N CYS A 117 -1.42 6.10 4.97
CA CYS A 117 -2.57 6.15 5.87
C CYS A 117 -3.93 6.27 5.18
N HIS A 118 -4.12 5.87 3.93
CA HIS A 118 -5.46 5.78 3.35
C HIS A 118 -6.31 4.73 4.09
N HIS A 119 -7.63 4.87 3.98
CA HIS A 119 -8.56 4.09 4.81
C HIS A 119 -8.46 2.58 4.56
N ASP A 120 -8.15 2.17 3.35
CA ASP A 120 -8.02 0.77 2.93
C ASP A 120 -6.64 0.15 3.26
N HIS A 121 -5.77 0.91 3.91
CA HIS A 121 -4.51 0.45 4.52
C HIS A 121 -4.54 0.53 6.05
N THR A 122 -5.48 1.29 6.61
CA THR A 122 -5.60 1.51 8.06
C THR A 122 -6.88 0.98 8.68
N GLY A 123 -7.80 0.43 7.87
CA GLY A 123 -9.14 0.04 8.32
C GLY A 123 -9.17 -1.08 9.36
N GLY A 124 -8.20 -2.00 9.31
CA GLY A 124 -8.09 -3.12 10.24
C GLY A 124 -7.27 -2.86 11.50
N LEU A 125 -6.82 -1.64 11.76
CA LEU A 125 -5.98 -1.33 12.94
C LEU A 125 -6.59 -1.74 14.28
N ASP A 126 -7.92 -1.76 14.40
CA ASP A 126 -8.60 -2.18 15.64
C ASP A 126 -8.29 -3.63 16.06
N HIS A 127 -7.82 -4.47 15.14
CA HIS A 127 -7.44 -5.86 15.43
C HIS A 127 -6.09 -5.99 16.15
N PHE A 128 -5.31 -4.91 16.26
CA PHE A 128 -3.94 -4.91 16.75
C PHE A 128 -3.75 -4.04 18.02
N PRO A 129 -4.59 -4.20 19.06
CA PRO A 129 -4.42 -3.44 20.29
C PRO A 129 -3.06 -3.79 20.91
N HIS A 130 -2.30 -2.75 21.27
CA HIS A 130 -0.95 -2.86 21.86
C HIS A 130 0.17 -3.33 20.91
N THR A 131 -0.12 -3.63 19.64
CA THR A 131 0.91 -3.89 18.65
C THR A 131 1.60 -2.59 18.25
N ARG A 132 2.91 -2.65 18.08
CA ARG A 132 3.71 -1.55 17.56
C ARG A 132 3.23 -1.20 16.16
N VAL A 133 2.92 0.08 15.88
CA VAL A 133 2.55 0.56 14.54
C VAL A 133 3.62 1.49 14.04
N ILE A 134 4.22 1.17 12.90
CA ILE A 134 5.29 1.97 12.26
C ILE A 134 4.69 2.70 11.06
N VAL A 135 4.94 3.99 10.95
CA VAL A 135 4.46 4.81 9.83
C VAL A 135 5.54 5.81 9.39
N PRO A 136 5.71 6.06 8.08
CA PRO A 136 6.58 7.13 7.61
C PRO A 136 6.12 8.49 8.19
N ARG A 137 7.04 9.23 8.81
CA ARG A 137 6.76 10.51 9.49
C ARG A 137 6.06 11.51 8.58
N ASP A 138 6.55 11.66 7.35
CA ASP A 138 6.01 12.63 6.40
C ASP A 138 4.59 12.25 5.95
N ASN A 139 4.28 10.95 5.86
CA ASN A 139 2.93 10.50 5.58
C ASN A 139 1.99 10.76 6.77
N TRP A 140 2.43 10.43 7.98
CA TRP A 140 1.63 10.70 9.18
C TRP A 140 1.27 12.19 9.32
N ALA A 141 2.24 13.07 9.07
CA ALA A 141 2.06 14.53 9.17
C ALA A 141 0.97 15.07 8.23
N VAL A 142 0.80 14.47 7.03
CA VAL A 142 -0.23 14.89 6.06
C VAL A 142 -1.56 14.16 6.23
N SER A 143 -1.57 13.04 6.94
CA SER A 143 -2.73 12.14 7.05
C SER A 143 -3.64 12.44 8.26
N THR A 144 -3.21 13.32 9.15
CA THR A 144 -3.97 13.71 10.35
C THR A 144 -4.90 14.90 10.10
N GLY A 145 -5.90 15.07 10.98
CA GLY A 145 -6.81 16.21 10.96
C GLY A 145 -7.63 16.34 9.67
N LEU A 146 -8.07 17.56 9.39
CA LEU A 146 -8.91 17.86 8.23
C LEU A 146 -8.19 17.59 6.89
N ARG A 147 -6.87 17.84 6.85
CA ARG A 147 -6.07 17.57 5.66
C ARG A 147 -6.11 16.09 5.28
N GLY A 148 -5.88 15.20 6.26
CA GLY A 148 -5.95 13.77 6.05
C GLY A 148 -7.33 13.32 5.58
N MET A 149 -8.41 13.87 6.17
CA MET A 149 -9.77 13.57 5.74
C MET A 149 -10.01 13.93 4.27
N LEU A 150 -9.51 15.07 3.81
CA LEU A 150 -9.63 15.51 2.42
C LEU A 150 -8.80 14.65 1.45
N MET A 151 -7.79 13.96 1.96
CA MET A 151 -6.91 13.10 1.19
C MET A 151 -7.34 11.62 1.17
N GLY A 152 -8.47 11.25 1.79
CA GLY A 152 -8.96 9.87 1.81
C GLY A 152 -8.52 9.06 3.03
N CYS A 153 -7.82 9.69 3.99
CA CYS A 153 -7.59 9.12 5.31
C CYS A 153 -8.83 9.29 6.19
N LEU A 154 -8.99 8.45 7.19
CA LEU A 154 -10.08 8.55 8.16
C LEU A 154 -9.53 8.67 9.59
N PRO A 155 -8.74 9.74 9.92
CA PRO A 155 -8.09 9.86 11.23
C PRO A 155 -9.08 9.86 12.40
N GLN A 156 -10.32 10.29 12.19
CA GLN A 156 -11.39 10.24 13.20
C GLN A 156 -11.93 8.82 13.45
N ARG A 157 -11.51 7.82 12.67
CA ARG A 157 -11.87 6.41 12.78
C ARG A 157 -10.74 5.54 13.30
N TRP A 158 -9.55 6.09 13.41
CA TRP A 158 -8.43 5.36 13.97
C TRP A 158 -8.66 5.03 15.44
N PRO A 159 -8.14 3.91 15.94
CA PRO A 159 -8.28 3.53 17.34
C PRO A 159 -7.74 4.62 18.27
N THR A 160 -8.41 4.86 19.38
CA THR A 160 -8.02 5.91 20.35
C THR A 160 -6.68 5.63 21.03
N TRP A 161 -6.25 4.36 21.04
CA TRP A 161 -4.95 3.93 21.56
C TRP A 161 -3.80 4.17 20.57
N LEU A 162 -4.07 4.41 19.29
CA LEU A 162 -3.04 4.52 18.25
C LEU A 162 -2.03 5.62 18.58
N ARG A 163 -0.79 5.21 18.75
CA ARG A 163 0.38 6.07 18.93
C ARG A 163 1.50 5.50 18.08
N PRO A 164 1.54 5.78 16.76
CA PRO A 164 2.48 5.13 15.89
C PRO A 164 3.91 5.67 16.08
N ASP A 165 4.87 4.78 15.88
CA ASP A 165 6.27 5.14 15.71
C ASP A 165 6.44 5.82 14.35
N GLN A 166 6.64 7.12 14.38
CA GLN A 166 6.86 7.93 13.19
C GLN A 166 8.32 7.88 12.80
N VAL A 167 8.62 7.13 11.74
CA VAL A 167 10.00 6.87 11.31
C VAL A 167 10.43 7.80 10.18
N SER A 168 11.72 8.17 10.21
CA SER A 168 12.39 8.88 9.13
C SER A 168 13.20 7.89 8.29
N MET A 169 13.42 8.23 7.02
CA MET A 169 14.34 7.49 6.14
C MET A 169 15.77 7.96 6.42
N ASP A 170 16.38 7.42 7.47
CA ASP A 170 17.69 7.82 8.00
C ASP A 170 18.73 6.67 7.98
N SER A 171 18.35 5.54 7.38
CA SER A 171 19.24 4.41 7.16
C SER A 171 19.87 4.45 5.75
N PRO A 172 20.92 3.64 5.50
CA PRO A 172 21.63 3.64 4.22
C PRO A 172 20.74 3.42 2.99
N PRO A 173 21.22 3.82 1.80
CA PRO A 173 20.54 3.54 0.52
C PRO A 173 20.28 2.04 0.31
N VAL A 174 19.19 1.73 -0.42
CA VAL A 174 18.86 0.38 -0.87
C VAL A 174 18.68 0.41 -2.39
N GLY A 175 19.63 -0.13 -3.14
CA GLY A 175 19.66 0.00 -4.59
C GLY A 175 19.57 1.48 -5.03
N PRO A 176 18.65 1.84 -5.94
CA PRO A 176 18.47 3.21 -6.42
C PRO A 176 17.71 4.12 -5.42
N PHE A 177 17.19 3.59 -4.31
CA PHE A 177 16.54 4.38 -3.28
C PHE A 177 17.60 5.06 -2.40
N PRO A 178 17.62 6.42 -2.33
CA PRO A 178 18.72 7.16 -1.72
C PRO A 178 18.78 7.06 -0.20
N ALA A 179 17.70 6.57 0.41
CA ALA A 179 17.58 6.41 1.85
C ALA A 179 16.59 5.28 2.16
N SER A 180 16.63 4.77 3.39
CA SER A 180 15.73 3.71 3.87
C SER A 180 15.45 3.88 5.37
N HIS A 181 14.60 3.02 5.92
CA HIS A 181 14.48 2.82 7.35
C HIS A 181 14.51 1.32 7.64
N GLN A 182 15.45 0.88 8.49
CA GLN A 182 15.58 -0.52 8.87
C GLN A 182 14.50 -0.90 9.89
N ILE A 183 13.76 -1.98 9.59
CA ILE A 183 12.76 -2.57 10.49
C ILE A 183 13.41 -3.68 11.34
N THR A 184 14.22 -4.53 10.72
CA THR A 184 14.95 -5.62 11.38
C THR A 184 16.41 -5.25 11.57
N ARG A 185 17.05 -5.81 12.61
CA ARG A 185 18.46 -5.50 12.95
C ARG A 185 19.42 -5.98 11.88
N ASP A 186 19.07 -7.07 11.21
CA ASP A 186 19.86 -7.61 10.10
C ASP A 186 19.70 -6.82 8.79
N GLY A 187 18.79 -5.82 8.77
CA GLY A 187 18.53 -4.97 7.61
C GLY A 187 17.81 -5.66 6.46
N ARG A 188 17.22 -6.83 6.70
CA ARG A 188 16.53 -7.60 5.64
C ARG A 188 15.08 -7.18 5.42
N VAL A 189 14.47 -6.45 6.35
CA VAL A 189 13.17 -5.80 6.18
C VAL A 189 13.37 -4.31 6.34
N VAL A 190 13.11 -3.55 5.28
CA VAL A 190 13.35 -2.11 5.25
C VAL A 190 12.19 -1.36 4.60
N LEU A 191 11.97 -0.11 5.01
CA LEU A 191 11.14 0.84 4.28
C LEU A 191 12.01 1.64 3.31
N VAL A 192 11.50 1.86 2.10
CA VAL A 192 12.11 2.75 1.11
C VAL A 192 11.11 3.81 0.67
N PRO A 193 11.53 5.06 0.41
CA PRO A 193 10.61 6.12 0.00
C PRO A 193 10.09 5.86 -1.42
N THR A 194 8.77 5.87 -1.57
CA THR A 194 8.07 5.73 -2.86
C THR A 194 6.99 6.80 -3.01
N PRO A 195 7.39 8.10 -2.96
CA PRO A 195 6.45 9.20 -2.98
C PRO A 195 5.74 9.36 -4.32
N GLY A 196 4.63 10.11 -4.32
CA GLY A 196 3.87 10.48 -5.51
C GLY A 196 2.38 10.22 -5.36
N HIS A 197 1.96 8.99 -5.06
CA HIS A 197 0.59 8.68 -4.71
C HIS A 197 0.10 9.59 -3.59
N VAL A 198 0.80 9.56 -2.45
CA VAL A 198 0.68 10.55 -1.37
C VAL A 198 2.07 10.96 -0.88
N ALA A 199 2.15 12.12 -0.23
CA ALA A 199 3.39 12.55 0.40
C ALA A 199 3.82 11.55 1.50
N GLY A 200 5.10 11.19 1.51
CA GLY A 200 5.67 10.27 2.48
C GLY A 200 5.22 8.82 2.33
N HIS A 201 4.63 8.42 1.20
CA HIS A 201 4.40 7.00 0.90
C HIS A 201 5.72 6.23 0.90
N ALA A 202 5.71 5.01 1.44
CA ALA A 202 6.86 4.12 1.43
C ALA A 202 6.45 2.69 1.06
N ALA A 203 7.34 1.99 0.37
CA ALA A 203 7.23 0.55 0.15
C ALA A 203 8.04 -0.21 1.19
N VAL A 204 7.67 -1.47 1.45
CA VAL A 204 8.47 -2.39 2.25
C VAL A 204 9.25 -3.31 1.34
N VAL A 205 10.57 -3.35 1.51
CA VAL A 205 11.45 -4.26 0.79
C VAL A 205 11.90 -5.36 1.74
N VAL A 206 11.71 -6.60 1.34
CA VAL A 206 12.13 -7.79 2.08
C VAL A 206 13.23 -8.48 1.28
N LEU A 207 14.46 -8.37 1.79
CA LEU A 207 15.67 -8.91 1.16
C LEU A 207 15.90 -10.35 1.65
N ASP A 208 15.47 -11.35 0.88
CA ASP A 208 15.81 -12.75 1.16
C ASP A 208 16.95 -13.22 0.23
N GLU A 209 17.62 -14.32 0.60
CA GLU A 209 18.86 -14.75 -0.05
C GLU A 209 18.74 -15.04 -1.54
N GLN A 210 17.56 -15.47 -2.01
CA GLN A 210 17.33 -15.86 -3.39
C GLN A 210 16.46 -14.88 -4.17
N VAL A 211 15.61 -14.14 -3.46
CA VAL A 211 14.63 -13.25 -4.10
C VAL A 211 14.26 -12.12 -3.16
N THR A 212 14.11 -10.94 -3.70
CA THR A 212 13.59 -9.77 -2.99
C THR A 212 12.08 -9.66 -3.21
N TYR A 213 11.32 -9.38 -2.12
CA TYR A 213 9.92 -9.04 -2.22
C TYR A 213 9.76 -7.53 -2.07
N PHE A 214 9.16 -6.89 -3.07
CA PHE A 214 8.88 -5.47 -3.08
C PHE A 214 7.38 -5.26 -2.84
N LEU A 215 6.99 -4.99 -1.58
CA LEU A 215 5.61 -4.74 -1.17
C LEU A 215 5.31 -3.27 -1.44
N ALA A 216 4.76 -3.00 -2.62
CA ALA A 216 4.74 -1.67 -3.20
C ALA A 216 3.70 -0.72 -2.60
N GLY A 217 2.76 -1.23 -1.77
CA GLY A 217 1.59 -0.44 -1.38
C GLY A 217 0.88 0.11 -2.62
N ASP A 218 0.62 1.42 -2.63
CA ASP A 218 -0.01 2.15 -3.72
C ASP A 218 0.97 2.98 -4.57
N ALA A 219 2.28 2.69 -4.47
CA ALA A 219 3.24 3.27 -5.41
C ALA A 219 2.88 2.89 -6.87
N THR A 220 2.25 1.74 -7.04
CA THR A 220 1.56 1.28 -8.27
C THR A 220 0.40 0.38 -7.89
N TYR A 221 -0.72 0.42 -8.64
CA TYR A 221 -1.87 -0.45 -8.36
C TYR A 221 -1.69 -1.87 -8.87
N SER A 222 -0.88 -2.07 -9.90
CA SER A 222 -0.59 -3.38 -10.46
C SER A 222 0.76 -3.39 -11.17
N GLN A 223 1.32 -4.58 -11.40
CA GLN A 223 2.50 -4.74 -12.23
C GLN A 223 2.25 -4.21 -13.66
N ARG A 224 1.04 -4.38 -14.19
CA ARG A 224 0.65 -3.83 -15.49
C ARG A 224 0.75 -2.30 -15.52
N ASN A 225 0.34 -1.62 -14.44
CA ASN A 225 0.50 -0.16 -14.34
C ASN A 225 1.98 0.23 -14.26
N LEU A 226 2.78 -0.54 -13.52
CA LEU A 226 4.23 -0.36 -13.44
C LEU A 226 4.90 -0.50 -14.82
N ASP A 227 4.56 -1.55 -15.57
CA ASP A 227 5.09 -1.78 -16.93
C ASP A 227 4.75 -0.64 -17.88
N ALA A 228 3.50 -0.21 -17.85
CA ALA A 228 3.00 0.88 -18.69
C ALA A 228 3.41 2.28 -18.21
N GLU A 229 4.05 2.40 -17.04
CA GLU A 229 4.36 3.67 -16.37
C GLU A 229 3.12 4.56 -16.21
N VAL A 230 1.99 3.93 -15.87
CA VAL A 230 0.71 4.60 -15.63
C VAL A 230 0.48 4.71 -14.12
N THR A 231 0.36 5.94 -13.65
CA THR A 231 0.00 6.23 -12.25
C THR A 231 -1.51 6.26 -12.06
N ASP A 232 -1.98 6.08 -10.84
CA ASP A 232 -3.40 6.13 -10.50
C ASP A 232 -3.98 7.56 -10.57
N GLY A 233 -5.31 7.66 -10.59
CA GLY A 233 -6.03 8.92 -10.75
C GLY A 233 -6.14 9.76 -9.47
N VAL A 234 -5.86 9.17 -8.30
CA VAL A 234 -5.86 9.89 -7.01
C VAL A 234 -4.46 10.37 -6.62
N THR A 235 -3.44 9.96 -7.35
CA THR A 235 -2.05 10.42 -7.20
C THR A 235 -1.97 11.94 -7.04
N ASN A 236 -1.32 12.38 -5.97
CA ASN A 236 -1.22 13.80 -5.64
C ASN A 236 -0.09 14.52 -6.41
N ASP A 237 0.99 13.80 -6.72
CA ASP A 237 2.11 14.30 -7.53
C ASP A 237 2.46 13.29 -8.64
N PRO A 238 1.83 13.44 -9.82
CA PRO A 238 2.05 12.52 -10.93
C PRO A 238 3.49 12.45 -11.45
N ALA A 239 4.22 13.55 -11.40
CA ALA A 239 5.61 13.57 -11.87
C ALA A 239 6.51 12.77 -10.93
N THR A 240 6.39 13.01 -9.62
CA THR A 240 7.11 12.23 -8.60
C THR A 240 6.68 10.76 -8.62
N ALA A 241 5.39 10.47 -8.81
CA ALA A 241 4.92 9.08 -8.92
C ALA A 241 5.54 8.36 -10.12
N LEU A 242 5.62 9.01 -11.29
CA LEU A 242 6.27 8.44 -12.47
C LEU A 242 7.77 8.15 -12.19
N ALA A 243 8.48 9.09 -11.57
CA ALA A 243 9.88 8.87 -11.18
C ALA A 243 10.01 7.69 -10.19
N THR A 244 9.06 7.53 -9.27
CA THR A 244 9.00 6.39 -8.36
C THR A 244 8.82 5.08 -9.12
N LEU A 245 7.92 5.00 -10.13
CA LEU A 245 7.76 3.79 -10.95
C LEU A 245 9.09 3.42 -11.67
N GLN A 246 9.79 4.41 -12.22
CA GLN A 246 11.08 4.20 -12.89
C GLN A 246 12.16 3.73 -11.91
N THR A 247 12.17 4.26 -10.68
CA THR A 247 13.07 3.81 -9.62
C THR A 247 12.79 2.35 -9.21
N ILE A 248 11.51 1.95 -9.09
CA ILE A 248 11.12 0.57 -8.81
C ILE A 248 11.58 -0.38 -9.94
N LYS A 249 11.38 0.03 -11.19
CA LYS A 249 11.86 -0.74 -12.36
C LYS A 249 13.38 -0.89 -12.37
N SER A 250 14.11 0.18 -12.08
CA SER A 250 15.57 0.14 -11.97
C SER A 250 16.03 -0.80 -10.85
N PHE A 251 15.42 -0.74 -9.68
CA PHE A 251 15.70 -1.66 -8.58
C PHE A 251 15.53 -3.12 -9.00
N ALA A 252 14.42 -3.44 -9.64
CA ALA A 252 14.10 -4.81 -10.08
C ALA A 252 14.91 -5.26 -11.30
N ALA A 253 15.62 -4.37 -12.00
CA ALA A 253 16.56 -4.73 -13.04
C ALA A 253 17.88 -5.27 -12.48
N ASP A 254 18.28 -4.78 -11.31
CA ASP A 254 19.54 -5.13 -10.66
C ASP A 254 19.36 -6.30 -9.66
N GLU A 255 18.15 -6.49 -9.13
CA GLU A 255 17.86 -7.48 -8.09
C GLU A 255 16.69 -8.38 -8.48
N PRO A 256 16.82 -9.74 -8.37
CA PRO A 256 15.71 -10.66 -8.60
C PRO A 256 14.54 -10.35 -7.67
N THR A 257 13.48 -9.71 -8.19
CA THR A 257 12.43 -9.10 -7.36
C THR A 257 11.04 -9.59 -7.76
N ILE A 258 10.21 -9.94 -6.77
CA ILE A 258 8.76 -10.14 -6.92
C ILE A 258 8.07 -8.85 -6.50
N ILE A 259 7.41 -8.18 -7.44
CA ILE A 259 6.68 -6.93 -7.19
C ILE A 259 5.26 -7.25 -6.75
N LEU A 260 4.86 -6.71 -5.60
CA LEU A 260 3.59 -6.99 -4.93
C LEU A 260 2.86 -5.69 -4.57
N PRO A 261 2.11 -5.09 -5.51
CA PRO A 261 1.21 -3.97 -5.23
C PRO A 261 0.01 -4.41 -4.37
N ALA A 262 -0.57 -3.47 -3.60
CA ALA A 262 -1.70 -3.76 -2.72
C ALA A 262 -2.99 -4.09 -3.49
N HIS A 263 -3.12 -3.65 -4.75
CA HIS A 263 -4.35 -3.78 -5.54
C HIS A 263 -4.22 -4.63 -6.80
N ASP A 264 -3.14 -5.42 -6.91
CA ASP A 264 -2.87 -6.21 -8.11
C ASP A 264 -3.62 -7.56 -8.10
N PRO A 265 -4.56 -7.81 -9.04
CA PRO A 265 -5.30 -9.07 -9.12
C PRO A 265 -4.42 -10.32 -9.25
N GLU A 266 -3.22 -10.16 -9.81
CA GLU A 266 -2.29 -11.26 -10.03
C GLU A 266 -1.23 -11.41 -8.92
N GLY A 267 -1.20 -10.48 -7.94
CA GLY A 267 -0.17 -10.40 -6.91
C GLY A 267 0.01 -11.68 -6.12
N ALA A 268 -1.08 -12.26 -5.60
CA ALA A 268 -1.02 -13.53 -4.85
C ALA A 268 -0.54 -14.71 -5.72
N THR A 269 -0.94 -14.76 -6.98
CA THR A 269 -0.51 -15.81 -7.92
C THR A 269 0.97 -15.69 -8.24
N ARG A 270 1.48 -14.46 -8.46
CA ARG A 270 2.92 -14.24 -8.68
C ARG A 270 3.74 -14.63 -7.46
N LEU A 271 3.27 -14.25 -6.27
CA LEU A 271 3.94 -14.65 -5.03
C LEU A 271 4.00 -16.17 -4.88
N ALA A 272 2.88 -16.87 -5.11
CA ALA A 272 2.80 -18.32 -4.98
C ALA A 272 3.70 -19.05 -5.99
N ASN A 273 3.87 -18.48 -7.18
CA ASN A 273 4.68 -19.05 -8.25
C ASN A 273 6.17 -18.61 -8.21
N GLY A 274 6.55 -17.73 -7.28
CA GLY A 274 7.90 -17.15 -7.25
C GLY A 274 8.25 -16.37 -8.52
N ALA A 275 7.26 -15.69 -9.13
CA ALA A 275 7.43 -15.06 -10.43
C ALA A 275 8.22 -13.75 -10.32
N ILE A 276 9.49 -13.82 -10.67
CA ILE A 276 10.40 -12.66 -10.70
C ILE A 276 9.95 -11.69 -11.80
N TYR A 277 9.93 -10.41 -11.44
CA TYR A 277 9.62 -9.33 -12.36
C TYR A 277 10.78 -9.07 -13.34
N THR A 278 10.48 -8.98 -14.62
CA THR A 278 11.42 -8.56 -15.65
C THR A 278 11.02 -7.17 -16.15
N PRO A 279 11.76 -6.11 -15.80
CA PRO A 279 11.41 -4.75 -16.20
C PRO A 279 11.43 -4.56 -17.72
N THR A 280 10.41 -3.90 -18.25
CA THR A 280 10.38 -3.40 -19.61
C THR A 280 10.63 -1.90 -19.59
N PHE A 281 11.63 -1.42 -20.31
CA PHE A 281 11.93 0.01 -20.42
C PHE A 281 11.42 0.54 -21.76
N ASN A 282 10.60 1.58 -21.70
CA ASN A 282 10.14 2.25 -22.91
C ASN A 282 11.31 3.04 -23.53
N GLU A 283 11.53 2.91 -24.84
CA GLU A 283 12.62 3.61 -25.58
C GLU A 283 12.53 5.15 -25.50
N ARG A 284 11.44 5.70 -24.97
CA ARG A 284 11.22 7.16 -24.81
C ARG A 284 11.93 7.75 -23.58
N SER A 285 12.60 6.95 -22.77
CA SER A 285 13.23 7.37 -21.50
C SER A 285 14.76 7.47 -21.59
N ARG A 286 15.33 7.43 -22.81
CA ARG A 286 16.76 7.62 -23.07
C ARG A 286 17.07 9.01 -23.62
#